data_afd6cc307a93656598e3c117818258bc
#
_entry.id   afd6cc307a93656598e3c117818258bc
#
_cell.length_a   1.000
_cell.length_b   1.000
_cell.length_c   1.000
_cell.angle_alpha   90.00
_cell.angle_beta   90.00
_cell.angle_gamma   90.00
#
_symmetry.space_group_name_H-M   'P 1'
#
loop_
_entity.id
_entity.type
_entity.pdbx_description
1 polymer ?
#
loop_
_entity_poly.entity_id
_entity_poly.type
_entity_poly.pdbx_seq_one_letter_code
_entity_poly.pdbx_strand_id
1 'polypeptide(L)'
;MWLGEYANPDLPRPVDPDRPQLLLGRCEGDPLEYIESLNTGQERFHSAFAVEHGINPRMDLYEDLPAELTAETKSGIKALGKQADAVNAYLVNELGYVVDRNWGNQIYTIYVIDLSDDVPGPRVRPKGWVYVGQTVLTRAARYQEHIDGIKAGRGWVTKYHLGFNEEFCARYPQVRTRGEALEFEKQAVTELEAEDWNVKWG
;
A
#
# COMPACT_ATOMS: atom_id res chain seq x y z
N MET A 1 15.90 3.19 11.01
CA MET A 1 15.56 4.01 9.83
C MET A 1 16.21 3.37 8.61
N TRP A 2 15.60 3.43 7.46
CA TRP A 2 16.13 2.86 6.23
C TRP A 2 15.98 3.83 5.05
N LEU A 3 16.89 3.70 4.09
CA LEU A 3 16.91 4.40 2.82
C LEU A 3 16.84 3.39 1.69
N GLY A 4 16.06 3.69 0.67
CA GLY A 4 15.92 2.85 -0.50
C GLY A 4 15.58 3.66 -1.74
N GLU A 5 15.51 2.96 -2.86
CA GLU A 5 15.02 3.50 -4.14
C GLU A 5 13.97 2.56 -4.74
N TYR A 6 13.18 3.05 -5.66
CA TYR A 6 12.24 2.22 -6.41
C TYR A 6 13.02 1.23 -7.28
N ALA A 7 12.76 -0.06 -7.14
CA ALA A 7 13.33 -1.07 -8.02
C ALA A 7 12.76 -0.96 -9.44
N ASN A 8 11.49 -0.53 -9.58
CA ASN A 8 10.88 -0.24 -10.87
C ASN A 8 11.04 1.26 -11.23
N PRO A 9 11.86 1.61 -12.23
CA PRO A 9 12.08 2.99 -12.63
C PRO A 9 10.87 3.66 -13.31
N ASP A 10 9.94 2.85 -13.83
CA ASP A 10 8.78 3.34 -14.61
C ASP A 10 7.58 3.74 -13.74
N LEU A 11 7.71 3.60 -12.43
CA LEU A 11 6.65 4.02 -11.51
C LEU A 11 6.40 5.52 -11.60
N PRO A 12 5.11 5.93 -11.60
CA PRO A 12 4.74 7.34 -11.51
C PRO A 12 5.33 7.93 -10.23
N ARG A 13 6.31 8.78 -10.39
CA ARG A 13 6.99 9.43 -9.27
C ARG A 13 6.33 10.80 -9.06
N PRO A 14 5.98 11.18 -7.83
CA PRO A 14 5.31 12.44 -7.57
C PRO A 14 6.22 13.66 -7.74
N VAL A 15 7.43 13.52 -8.35
CA VAL A 15 8.51 14.49 -8.14
C VAL A 15 9.37 14.71 -9.36
N ASP A 16 10.15 15.79 -9.29
CA ASP A 16 11.07 16.32 -10.29
C ASP A 16 11.83 15.20 -11.02
N PRO A 17 11.62 14.99 -12.32
CA PRO A 17 12.27 13.92 -13.07
C PRO A 17 13.79 14.12 -13.21
N ASP A 18 14.27 15.35 -12.99
CA ASP A 18 15.69 15.72 -13.14
C ASP A 18 16.48 15.49 -11.84
N ARG A 19 15.86 15.05 -10.76
CA ARG A 19 16.51 14.83 -9.47
C ARG A 19 16.44 13.38 -9.03
N PRO A 20 17.54 12.80 -8.49
CA PRO A 20 17.50 11.44 -7.94
C PRO A 20 16.50 11.34 -6.78
N GLN A 21 15.73 10.28 -6.78
CA GLN A 21 14.66 10.06 -5.81
C GLN A 21 15.03 8.97 -4.83
N LEU A 22 14.73 9.22 -3.56
CA LEU A 22 14.94 8.29 -2.47
C LEU A 22 13.64 8.02 -1.71
N LEU A 23 13.56 6.83 -1.17
CA LEU A 23 12.56 6.42 -0.21
C LEU A 23 13.17 6.52 1.19
N LEU A 24 12.46 7.15 2.10
CA LEU A 24 12.86 7.22 3.51
C LEU A 24 11.77 6.62 4.38
N GLY A 25 12.11 5.56 5.10
CA GLY A 25 11.21 4.89 6.02
C GLY A 25 11.81 4.69 7.41
N ARG A 26 10.96 4.22 8.31
CA ARG A 26 11.33 3.90 9.70
C ARG A 26 11.27 2.40 9.89
N CYS A 27 12.23 1.86 10.60
CA CYS A 27 12.25 0.46 11.03
C CYS A 27 12.71 0.37 12.48
N GLU A 28 12.32 -0.69 13.15
CA GLU A 28 12.97 -1.17 14.36
C GLU A 28 13.88 -2.33 13.95
N GLY A 29 15.14 -2.32 14.40
CA GLY A 29 16.13 -3.33 14.02
C GLY A 29 16.89 -3.02 12.73
N ASP A 30 17.37 -4.06 12.07
CA ASP A 30 18.21 -3.97 10.88
C ASP A 30 17.42 -3.44 9.67
N PRO A 31 17.91 -2.38 9.00
CA PRO A 31 17.23 -1.81 7.83
C PRO A 31 17.12 -2.75 6.64
N LEU A 32 18.11 -3.63 6.42
CA LEU A 32 18.10 -4.58 5.30
C LEU A 32 17.07 -5.68 5.53
N GLU A 33 17.04 -6.26 6.73
CA GLU A 33 16.04 -7.25 7.10
C GLU A 33 14.62 -6.66 6.98
N TYR A 34 14.45 -5.41 7.36
CA TYR A 34 13.16 -4.73 7.26
C TYR A 34 12.73 -4.52 5.79
N ILE A 35 13.63 -4.07 4.90
CA ILE A 35 13.33 -3.92 3.48
C ILE A 35 13.00 -5.28 2.84
N GLU A 36 13.71 -6.34 3.22
CA GLU A 36 13.42 -7.70 2.76
C GLU A 36 12.02 -8.15 3.21
N SER A 37 11.67 -7.89 4.46
CA SER A 37 10.34 -8.22 4.99
C SER A 37 9.22 -7.44 4.28
N LEU A 38 9.48 -6.20 3.88
CA LEU A 38 8.56 -5.42 3.04
C LEU A 38 8.41 -6.06 1.65
N ASN A 39 9.52 -6.37 0.98
CA ASN A 39 9.52 -6.92 -0.38
C ASN A 39 8.89 -8.32 -0.44
N THR A 40 8.96 -9.09 0.64
CA THR A 40 8.37 -10.43 0.75
C THR A 40 6.94 -10.43 1.31
N GLY A 41 6.40 -9.26 1.67
CA GLY A 41 5.04 -9.12 2.17
C GLY A 41 4.83 -9.58 3.62
N GLN A 42 5.91 -9.74 4.39
CA GLN A 42 5.84 -10.15 5.80
C GLN A 42 5.41 -9.01 6.71
N GLU A 43 5.69 -7.77 6.32
CA GLU A 43 5.22 -6.59 7.05
C GLU A 43 3.74 -6.33 6.77
N ARG A 44 2.97 -6.04 7.82
CA ARG A 44 1.53 -5.78 7.71
C ARG A 44 1.21 -4.52 6.91
N PHE A 45 2.04 -3.49 7.07
CA PHE A 45 1.83 -2.18 6.44
C PHE A 45 2.90 -1.95 5.38
N HIS A 46 2.54 -1.26 4.32
CA HIS A 46 3.43 -0.85 3.22
C HIS A 46 3.93 -1.97 2.31
N SER A 47 3.77 -3.24 2.69
CA SER A 47 4.26 -4.36 1.89
C SER A 47 3.57 -4.51 0.54
N ALA A 48 2.32 -4.09 0.39
CA ALA A 48 1.62 -4.20 -0.90
C ALA A 48 2.41 -3.52 -2.03
N PHE A 49 2.91 -2.31 -1.77
CA PHE A 49 3.73 -1.59 -2.72
C PHE A 49 5.09 -2.26 -2.95
N ALA A 50 5.76 -2.64 -1.87
CA ALA A 50 7.09 -3.24 -1.95
C ALA A 50 7.07 -4.60 -2.68
N VAL A 51 6.06 -5.43 -2.43
CA VAL A 51 5.87 -6.72 -3.12
C VAL A 51 5.64 -6.51 -4.62
N GLU A 52 4.85 -5.50 -5.00
CA GLU A 52 4.50 -5.27 -6.39
C GLU A 52 5.64 -4.61 -7.19
N HIS A 53 6.35 -3.66 -6.58
CA HIS A 53 7.28 -2.78 -7.29
C HIS A 53 8.74 -2.95 -6.88
N GLY A 54 8.98 -3.56 -5.74
CA GLY A 54 10.30 -3.74 -5.17
C GLY A 54 10.90 -2.46 -4.57
N ILE A 55 11.73 -2.63 -3.55
CA ILE A 55 12.56 -1.58 -2.96
C ILE A 55 13.99 -2.07 -2.92
N ASN A 56 14.90 -1.34 -3.56
CA ASN A 56 16.34 -1.56 -3.47
C ASN A 56 16.89 -0.77 -2.29
N PRO A 57 17.61 -1.38 -1.36
CA PRO A 57 18.28 -0.66 -0.28
C PRO A 57 19.42 0.24 -0.81
N ARG A 58 19.54 1.44 -0.23
CA ARG A 58 20.59 2.41 -0.54
C ARG A 58 21.53 2.55 0.66
N MET A 59 22.21 1.45 1.00
CA MET A 59 23.13 1.40 2.14
C MET A 59 24.38 2.26 1.93
N ASP A 60 24.77 2.48 0.67
CA ASP A 60 25.83 3.38 0.27
C ASP A 60 25.67 4.80 0.85
N LEU A 61 24.43 5.27 0.93
CA LEU A 61 24.14 6.61 1.44
C LEU A 61 24.29 6.74 2.96
N TYR A 62 24.31 5.64 3.71
CA TYR A 62 24.52 5.70 5.17
C TYR A 62 25.92 6.16 5.54
N GLU A 63 26.91 5.87 4.71
CA GLU A 63 28.30 6.28 4.89
C GLU A 63 28.46 7.80 4.72
N ASP A 64 27.62 8.40 3.89
CA ASP A 64 27.61 9.84 3.59
C ASP A 64 26.79 10.65 4.60
N LEU A 65 25.99 9.99 5.46
CA LEU A 65 25.21 10.69 6.48
C LEU A 65 26.10 11.09 7.67
N PRO A 66 25.91 12.31 8.22
CA PRO A 66 26.54 12.69 9.48
C PRO A 66 26.24 11.70 10.60
N ALA A 67 27.27 11.38 11.40
CA ALA A 67 27.17 10.36 12.47
C ALA A 67 26.04 10.66 13.48
N GLU A 68 25.76 11.94 13.73
CA GLU A 68 24.67 12.37 14.60
C GLU A 68 23.28 12.02 14.04
N LEU A 69 23.16 11.85 12.72
CA LEU A 69 21.91 11.47 12.06
C LEU A 69 21.70 9.95 12.00
N THR A 70 22.79 9.18 12.09
CA THR A 70 22.76 7.71 12.09
C THR A 70 22.83 7.10 13.49
N ALA A 71 23.11 7.92 14.54
CA ALA A 71 23.20 7.46 15.91
C ALA A 71 21.89 6.78 16.36
N GLU A 72 22.03 5.70 17.12
CA GLU A 72 20.87 5.03 17.72
C GLU A 72 20.06 6.02 18.57
N THR A 73 18.82 6.23 18.17
CA THR A 73 17.89 7.03 18.97
C THR A 73 17.30 6.19 20.09
N LYS A 74 17.20 6.77 21.28
CA LYS A 74 16.40 6.17 22.36
C LYS A 74 15.00 5.88 21.82
N SER A 75 14.56 4.64 21.98
CA SER A 75 13.32 4.09 21.43
C SER A 75 12.11 5.02 21.59
N GLY A 76 11.34 5.15 20.53
CA GLY A 76 10.04 5.80 20.50
C GLY A 76 9.71 6.46 19.18
N ILE A 77 8.47 6.31 18.74
CA ILE A 77 7.96 6.83 17.47
C ILE A 77 8.27 8.33 17.26
N LYS A 78 8.26 9.15 18.33
CA LYS A 78 8.59 10.57 18.25
C LYS A 78 10.08 10.83 17.98
N ALA A 79 10.97 10.03 18.57
CA ALA A 79 12.41 10.19 18.39
C ALA A 79 12.82 9.77 16.96
N LEU A 80 12.31 8.64 16.50
CA LEU A 80 12.48 8.17 15.11
C LEU A 80 11.89 9.16 14.09
N GLY A 81 10.77 9.82 14.43
CA GLY A 81 10.18 10.85 13.59
C GLY A 81 11.11 12.06 13.42
N LYS A 82 11.67 12.57 14.51
CA LYS A 82 12.62 13.70 14.47
C LYS A 82 13.91 13.36 13.72
N GLN A 83 14.43 12.15 13.91
CA GLN A 83 15.59 11.68 13.16
C GLN A 83 15.29 11.60 11.66
N ALA A 84 14.17 11.03 11.28
CA ALA A 84 13.75 10.99 9.89
C ALA A 84 13.55 12.40 9.28
N ASP A 85 13.06 13.37 10.06
CA ASP A 85 12.96 14.77 9.63
C ASP A 85 14.34 15.38 9.37
N ALA A 86 15.30 15.14 10.26
CA ALA A 86 16.66 15.65 10.12
C ALA A 86 17.40 15.01 8.92
N VAL A 87 17.28 13.69 8.75
CA VAL A 87 17.84 12.99 7.57
C VAL A 87 17.21 13.49 6.29
N ASN A 88 15.89 13.65 6.25
CA ASN A 88 15.22 14.19 5.08
C ASN A 88 15.75 15.60 4.74
N ALA A 89 15.89 16.48 5.73
CA ALA A 89 16.43 17.81 5.50
C ALA A 89 17.86 17.76 4.92
N TYR A 90 18.71 16.89 5.43
CA TYR A 90 20.07 16.72 4.94
C TYR A 90 20.10 16.19 3.50
N LEU A 91 19.35 15.13 3.19
CA LEU A 91 19.26 14.54 1.85
C LEU A 91 18.76 15.55 0.82
N VAL A 92 17.76 16.37 1.19
CA VAL A 92 17.16 17.36 0.29
C VAL A 92 18.07 18.58 0.11
N ASN A 93 18.57 19.16 1.20
CA ASN A 93 19.23 20.44 1.16
C ASN A 93 20.73 20.34 0.82
N GLU A 94 21.40 19.30 1.33
CA GLU A 94 22.85 19.15 1.17
C GLU A 94 23.20 18.24 -0.02
N LEU A 95 22.45 17.15 -0.21
CA LEU A 95 22.75 16.17 -1.25
C LEU A 95 21.84 16.30 -2.49
N GLY A 96 20.83 17.18 -2.46
CA GLY A 96 20.00 17.48 -3.62
C GLY A 96 19.01 16.40 -4.03
N TYR A 97 18.75 15.40 -3.18
CA TYR A 97 17.76 14.36 -3.45
C TYR A 97 16.32 14.88 -3.34
N VAL A 98 15.44 14.17 -4.00
CA VAL A 98 14.00 14.24 -3.69
C VAL A 98 13.64 13.03 -2.85
N VAL A 99 13.07 13.26 -1.67
CA VAL A 99 12.77 12.21 -0.70
C VAL A 99 11.27 11.97 -0.58
N ASP A 100 10.84 10.76 -0.97
CA ASP A 100 9.48 10.30 -0.72
C ASP A 100 9.40 9.64 0.66
N ARG A 101 8.79 10.32 1.61
CA ARG A 101 8.54 9.82 2.97
C ARG A 101 7.21 9.09 3.09
N ASN A 102 6.38 9.19 2.07
CA ASN A 102 5.03 8.61 2.05
C ASN A 102 4.91 7.45 1.05
N TRP A 103 6.04 6.93 0.59
CA TRP A 103 6.14 5.93 -0.47
C TRP A 103 5.16 4.76 -0.33
N GLY A 104 4.94 4.22 0.85
CA GLY A 104 4.01 3.12 1.09
C GLY A 104 2.83 3.47 2.00
N ASN A 105 2.87 4.64 2.64
CA ASN A 105 1.93 4.99 3.71
C ASN A 105 0.51 5.26 3.23
N GLN A 106 0.28 5.43 1.95
CA GLN A 106 -1.02 5.82 1.40
C GLN A 106 -1.21 5.27 -0.01
N ILE A 107 -0.74 4.06 -0.26
CA ILE A 107 -1.11 3.38 -1.48
C ILE A 107 -2.33 2.54 -1.19
N TYR A 108 -3.41 2.95 -1.81
CA TYR A 108 -4.67 2.25 -1.75
C TYR A 108 -4.81 1.37 -2.99
N THR A 109 -5.15 0.12 -2.76
CA THR A 109 -5.50 -0.83 -3.82
C THR A 109 -7.00 -1.06 -3.79
N ILE A 110 -7.65 -0.97 -4.94
CA ILE A 110 -9.03 -1.41 -5.10
C ILE A 110 -9.02 -2.94 -5.31
N TYR A 111 -9.92 -3.62 -4.65
CA TYR A 111 -10.06 -5.07 -4.80
C TYR A 111 -11.50 -5.48 -4.98
N VAL A 112 -11.68 -6.56 -5.72
CA VAL A 112 -12.97 -7.17 -5.96
C VAL A 112 -12.91 -8.63 -5.52
N ILE A 113 -13.90 -9.06 -4.74
CA ILE A 113 -14.03 -10.43 -4.22
C ILE A 113 -15.32 -11.02 -4.77
N ASP A 114 -15.22 -12.20 -5.37
CA ASP A 114 -16.39 -12.96 -5.77
C ASP A 114 -17.12 -13.49 -4.53
N LEU A 115 -18.43 -13.38 -4.54
CA LEU A 115 -19.29 -13.86 -3.47
C LEU A 115 -20.22 -14.98 -3.99
N SER A 116 -20.58 -15.91 -3.09
CA SER A 116 -21.51 -16.99 -3.41
C SER A 116 -22.92 -16.47 -3.71
N ASP A 117 -23.73 -17.29 -4.39
CA ASP A 117 -25.13 -16.96 -4.69
C ASP A 117 -26.03 -16.94 -3.46
N ASP A 118 -25.52 -17.38 -2.28
CA ASP A 118 -26.26 -17.35 -1.02
C ASP A 118 -26.31 -15.97 -0.36
N VAL A 119 -25.70 -14.94 -0.98
CA VAL A 119 -25.78 -13.56 -0.50
C VAL A 119 -27.25 -13.14 -0.40
N PRO A 120 -27.76 -12.75 0.79
CA PRO A 120 -29.16 -12.39 0.95
C PRO A 120 -29.52 -11.08 0.24
N GLY A 121 -30.72 -11.06 -0.28
CA GLY A 121 -31.32 -9.92 -0.99
C GLY A 121 -31.76 -10.27 -2.40
N PRO A 122 -32.51 -9.38 -3.03
CA PRO A 122 -32.97 -9.62 -4.40
C PRO A 122 -31.78 -9.60 -5.36
N ARG A 123 -31.61 -10.67 -6.11
CA ARG A 123 -30.69 -10.71 -7.24
C ARG A 123 -31.36 -9.98 -8.40
N VAL A 124 -30.95 -8.75 -8.62
CA VAL A 124 -31.55 -7.86 -9.63
C VAL A 124 -30.83 -7.92 -10.98
N ARG A 125 -29.65 -8.54 -11.01
CA ARG A 125 -28.79 -8.67 -12.20
C ARG A 125 -28.48 -10.14 -12.47
N PRO A 126 -28.28 -10.54 -13.76
CA PRO A 126 -28.11 -11.94 -14.15
C PRO A 126 -26.79 -12.57 -13.71
N LYS A 127 -25.71 -11.78 -13.61
CA LYS A 127 -24.41 -12.25 -13.13
C LYS A 127 -24.42 -12.45 -11.60
N GLY A 128 -23.36 -13.07 -11.08
CA GLY A 128 -23.19 -13.35 -9.65
C GLY A 128 -23.09 -12.12 -8.78
N TRP A 129 -22.60 -12.34 -7.54
CA TRP A 129 -22.37 -11.30 -6.57
C TRP A 129 -20.88 -11.03 -6.45
N VAL A 130 -20.52 -9.76 -6.31
CA VAL A 130 -19.16 -9.32 -6.01
C VAL A 130 -19.16 -8.31 -4.86
N TYR A 131 -18.04 -8.25 -4.14
CA TYR A 131 -17.77 -7.22 -3.15
C TYR A 131 -16.62 -6.35 -3.63
N VAL A 132 -16.81 -5.03 -3.59
CA VAL A 132 -15.77 -4.04 -3.92
C VAL A 132 -15.30 -3.37 -2.64
N GLY A 133 -14.01 -3.18 -2.50
CA GLY A 133 -13.40 -2.49 -1.37
C GLY A 133 -12.06 -1.88 -1.72
N GLN A 134 -11.53 -1.11 -0.77
CA GLN A 134 -10.20 -0.54 -0.86
C GLN A 134 -9.36 -0.90 0.37
N THR A 135 -8.05 -0.93 0.21
CA THR A 135 -7.13 -1.24 1.31
C THR A 135 -5.76 -0.60 1.14
N VAL A 136 -5.09 -0.30 2.26
CA VAL A 136 -3.65 0.03 2.32
C VAL A 136 -2.80 -1.19 2.68
N LEU A 137 -3.43 -2.32 2.95
CA LEU A 137 -2.77 -3.60 3.20
C LEU A 137 -2.53 -4.32 1.88
N THR A 138 -1.69 -5.35 1.90
CA THR A 138 -1.69 -6.32 0.80
C THR A 138 -3.10 -6.90 0.64
N ARG A 139 -3.48 -7.25 -0.59
CA ARG A 139 -4.79 -7.89 -0.84
C ARG A 139 -4.97 -9.14 0.02
N ALA A 140 -3.92 -9.97 0.13
CA ALA A 140 -3.94 -11.19 0.94
C ALA A 140 -4.18 -10.89 2.43
N ALA A 141 -3.47 -9.91 3.01
CA ALA A 141 -3.67 -9.52 4.42
C ALA A 141 -5.08 -8.97 4.65
N ARG A 142 -5.60 -8.16 3.71
CA ARG A 142 -6.97 -7.64 3.80
C ARG A 142 -8.01 -8.73 3.68
N TYR A 143 -7.79 -9.69 2.79
CA TYR A 143 -8.69 -10.84 2.64
C TYR A 143 -8.74 -11.69 3.91
N GLN A 144 -7.58 -11.93 4.52
CA GLN A 144 -7.53 -12.66 5.79
C GLN A 144 -8.28 -11.89 6.90
N GLU A 145 -8.11 -10.56 7.00
CA GLU A 145 -8.90 -9.75 7.96
C GLU A 145 -10.43 -9.91 7.74
N HIS A 146 -10.87 -9.98 6.51
CA HIS A 146 -12.28 -10.22 6.19
C HIS A 146 -12.75 -11.60 6.64
N ILE A 147 -11.94 -12.65 6.39
CA ILE A 147 -12.25 -14.01 6.82
C ILE A 147 -12.35 -14.06 8.34
N ASP A 148 -11.42 -13.42 9.04
CA ASP A 148 -11.36 -13.36 10.51
C ASP A 148 -12.44 -12.45 11.11
N GLY A 149 -13.25 -11.81 10.29
CA GLY A 149 -14.31 -10.89 10.75
C GLY A 149 -13.81 -9.53 11.22
N ILE A 150 -12.54 -9.21 10.99
CA ILE A 150 -11.93 -7.92 11.33
C ILE A 150 -12.28 -6.90 10.25
N LYS A 151 -12.97 -5.79 10.64
CA LYS A 151 -13.39 -4.73 9.70
C LYS A 151 -14.10 -5.28 8.44
N ALA A 152 -14.93 -6.27 8.63
CA ALA A 152 -15.49 -7.12 7.59
C ALA A 152 -16.71 -6.49 6.89
N GLY A 153 -16.60 -5.30 6.29
CA GLY A 153 -17.62 -4.69 5.44
C GLY A 153 -19.05 -5.29 5.57
N ARG A 154 -19.75 -5.07 6.69
CA ARG A 154 -21.05 -5.67 7.01
C ARG A 154 -21.11 -7.21 7.00
N GLY A 155 -19.96 -7.91 7.02
CA GLY A 155 -19.88 -9.37 7.08
C GLY A 155 -20.15 -10.11 5.75
N TRP A 156 -20.28 -9.39 4.64
CA TRP A 156 -20.50 -10.03 3.34
C TRP A 156 -19.34 -10.96 2.95
N VAL A 157 -18.11 -10.44 3.02
CA VAL A 157 -16.93 -11.23 2.68
C VAL A 157 -16.74 -12.37 3.67
N THR A 158 -16.86 -12.13 4.97
CA THR A 158 -16.70 -13.15 6.01
C THR A 158 -17.56 -14.40 5.78
N LYS A 159 -18.79 -14.21 5.25
CA LYS A 159 -19.76 -15.30 5.12
C LYS A 159 -19.85 -15.91 3.73
N TYR A 160 -19.57 -15.12 2.69
CA TYR A 160 -19.94 -15.49 1.33
C TYR A 160 -18.79 -15.44 0.33
N HIS A 161 -17.54 -15.21 0.80
CA HIS A 161 -16.37 -15.09 -0.08
C HIS A 161 -16.10 -16.38 -0.86
N LEU A 162 -15.69 -16.22 -2.11
CA LEU A 162 -15.18 -17.30 -2.97
C LEU A 162 -13.70 -17.11 -3.32
N GLY A 163 -13.22 -15.86 -3.32
CA GLY A 163 -11.85 -15.49 -3.66
C GLY A 163 -11.77 -14.13 -4.34
N PHE A 164 -10.56 -13.69 -4.63
CA PHE A 164 -10.38 -12.48 -5.44
C PHE A 164 -10.79 -12.70 -6.88
N ASN A 165 -11.46 -11.71 -7.46
CA ASN A 165 -11.60 -11.60 -8.88
C ASN A 165 -10.40 -10.84 -9.45
N GLU A 166 -9.35 -11.57 -9.84
CA GLU A 166 -8.09 -10.97 -10.26
C GLU A 166 -8.23 -10.12 -11.52
N GLU A 167 -9.11 -10.49 -12.44
CA GLU A 167 -9.39 -9.71 -13.64
C GLU A 167 -9.92 -8.32 -13.27
N PHE A 168 -10.87 -8.25 -12.35
CA PHE A 168 -11.42 -6.98 -11.93
C PHE A 168 -10.46 -6.19 -11.04
N CYS A 169 -9.70 -6.87 -10.18
CA CYS A 169 -8.68 -6.22 -9.37
C CYS A 169 -7.61 -5.52 -10.26
N ALA A 170 -7.29 -6.09 -11.41
CA ALA A 170 -6.28 -5.54 -12.32
C ALA A 170 -6.76 -4.30 -13.11
N ARG A 171 -8.06 -4.02 -13.13
CA ARG A 171 -8.62 -2.86 -13.88
C ARG A 171 -8.33 -1.52 -13.21
N TYR A 172 -8.07 -1.51 -11.90
CA TYR A 172 -7.98 -0.28 -11.11
C TYR A 172 -6.54 -0.02 -10.69
N PRO A 173 -6.04 1.22 -10.91
CA PRO A 173 -4.70 1.58 -10.53
C PRO A 173 -4.58 1.68 -9.00
N GLN A 174 -3.37 1.51 -8.52
CA GLN A 174 -3.04 1.93 -7.18
C GLN A 174 -3.04 3.46 -7.09
N VAL A 175 -3.56 4.00 -6.00
CA VAL A 175 -3.66 5.45 -5.79
C VAL A 175 -3.11 5.87 -4.44
N ARG A 176 -2.66 7.11 -4.33
CA ARG A 176 -1.95 7.60 -3.16
C ARG A 176 -2.83 8.29 -2.12
N THR A 177 -4.05 8.63 -2.46
CA THR A 177 -4.96 9.31 -1.53
C THR A 177 -6.23 8.50 -1.29
N ARG A 178 -6.77 8.61 -0.07
CA ARG A 178 -8.05 7.99 0.26
C ARG A 178 -9.20 8.55 -0.58
N GLY A 179 -9.10 9.82 -1.00
CA GLY A 179 -10.10 10.46 -1.86
C GLY A 179 -10.19 9.77 -3.21
N GLU A 180 -9.04 9.63 -3.90
CA GLU A 180 -8.96 8.90 -5.17
C GLU A 180 -9.43 7.44 -5.03
N ALA A 181 -9.02 6.78 -3.95
CA ALA A 181 -9.43 5.40 -3.71
C ALA A 181 -10.95 5.25 -3.55
N LEU A 182 -11.61 6.20 -2.87
CA LEU A 182 -13.07 6.23 -2.75
C LEU A 182 -13.76 6.50 -4.10
N GLU A 183 -13.16 7.31 -4.96
CA GLU A 183 -13.67 7.57 -6.31
C GLU A 183 -13.56 6.31 -7.17
N PHE A 184 -12.41 5.65 -7.18
CA PHE A 184 -12.23 4.38 -7.89
C PHE A 184 -13.09 3.24 -7.34
N GLU A 185 -13.30 3.17 -6.03
CA GLU A 185 -14.24 2.22 -5.42
C GLU A 185 -15.68 2.43 -5.94
N LYS A 186 -16.14 3.68 -6.01
CA LYS A 186 -17.45 4.02 -6.58
C LYS A 186 -17.53 3.76 -8.08
N GLN A 187 -16.46 4.09 -8.80
CA GLN A 187 -16.36 3.80 -10.23
C GLN A 187 -16.47 2.30 -10.48
N ALA A 188 -15.73 1.47 -9.72
CA ALA A 188 -15.78 0.03 -9.81
C ALA A 188 -17.19 -0.52 -9.57
N VAL A 189 -17.90 0.00 -8.58
CA VAL A 189 -19.31 -0.35 -8.33
C VAL A 189 -20.17 -0.05 -9.55
N THR A 190 -20.04 1.15 -10.12
CA THR A 190 -20.85 1.59 -11.26
C THR A 190 -20.57 0.75 -12.51
N GLU A 191 -19.29 0.48 -12.79
CA GLU A 191 -18.88 -0.33 -13.97
C GLU A 191 -19.36 -1.78 -13.85
N LEU A 192 -19.16 -2.40 -12.68
CA LEU A 192 -19.59 -3.78 -12.44
C LEU A 192 -21.12 -3.91 -12.49
N GLU A 193 -21.84 -2.92 -11.99
CA GLU A 193 -23.29 -2.87 -12.11
C GLU A 193 -23.75 -2.72 -13.56
N ALA A 194 -23.05 -1.93 -14.37
CA ALA A 194 -23.33 -1.81 -15.80
C ALA A 194 -22.98 -3.09 -16.59
N GLU A 195 -22.06 -3.88 -16.06
CA GLU A 195 -21.73 -5.22 -16.58
C GLU A 195 -22.64 -6.34 -16.06
N ASP A 196 -23.75 -6.00 -15.42
CA ASP A 196 -24.76 -6.93 -14.90
C ASP A 196 -24.34 -7.74 -13.64
N TRP A 197 -23.37 -7.25 -12.86
CA TRP A 197 -23.02 -7.83 -11.56
C TRP A 197 -23.89 -7.25 -10.44
N ASN A 198 -24.20 -8.08 -9.44
CA ASN A 198 -24.79 -7.61 -8.19
C ASN A 198 -23.66 -7.21 -7.24
N VAL A 199 -23.58 -5.94 -6.81
CA VAL A 199 -22.42 -5.41 -6.11
C VAL A 199 -22.76 -5.11 -4.64
N LYS A 200 -21.89 -5.56 -3.73
CA LYS A 200 -21.79 -5.13 -2.35
C LYS A 200 -20.54 -4.28 -2.17
N TRP A 201 -20.57 -3.27 -1.33
CA TRP A 201 -19.42 -2.39 -1.09
C TRP A 201 -19.52 -1.68 0.27
N GLY A 202 -18.40 -1.07 0.77
CA GLY A 202 -18.32 -0.25 2.00
C GLY A 202 -17.71 -0.90 3.21
#